data_924f0cd3b14f65662fd269f521fdd1ef
#
_entry.id   924f0cd3b14f65662fd269f521fdd1ef
#
_cell.length_a   1.000
_cell.length_b   1.000
_cell.length_c   1.000
_cell.angle_alpha   90.00
_cell.angle_beta   90.00
_cell.angle_gamma   90.00
#
_symmetry.space_group_name_H-M   'P 1'
#
loop_
_entity.id
_entity.type
_entity.pdbx_description
1 polymer ?
#
loop_
_entity_poly.entity_id
_entity_poly.type
_entity_poly.pdbx_seq_one_letter_code
_entity_poly.pdbx_strand_id
1 'polypeptide(L)'
;MPLFAHLEPEKGRAERRSSRRRKLRLEASPEAAFESRVVVHDLSERGMLLESAASISVGETLDLVIPEAGSARATIVWNSGPYFGCRFDKPLAGSAVSAALLRSPPSPSDEERKRAIYNAVAELHSLARTVEQITDQVERTIDEINARRRRD
;
A
#
# COMPACT_ATOMS: atom_id res chain seq x y z
N MET A 1 -12.55 -30.94 -38.56
CA MET A 1 -11.26 -31.04 -37.88
C MET A 1 -11.08 -29.82 -37.03
N PRO A 2 -11.17 -29.89 -35.68
CA PRO A 2 -10.92 -28.73 -34.82
C PRO A 2 -9.41 -28.56 -34.67
N LEU A 3 -8.91 -27.35 -34.97
CA LEU A 3 -7.54 -26.92 -34.76
C LEU A 3 -7.37 -26.63 -33.28
N PHE A 4 -6.61 -27.46 -32.57
CA PHE A 4 -6.14 -27.17 -31.21
C PHE A 4 -4.93 -26.23 -31.29
N ALA A 5 -5.12 -24.98 -30.91
CA ALA A 5 -4.02 -24.07 -30.66
C ALA A 5 -3.41 -24.41 -29.32
N HIS A 6 -2.17 -24.91 -29.30
CA HIS A 6 -1.36 -25.04 -28.09
C HIS A 6 -0.81 -23.67 -27.74
N LEU A 7 -1.26 -23.12 -26.61
CA LEU A 7 -0.62 -22.00 -25.96
C LEU A 7 0.65 -22.52 -25.28
N GLU A 8 1.80 -22.29 -25.91
CA GLU A 8 3.08 -22.45 -25.23
C GLU A 8 3.17 -21.40 -24.11
N PRO A 9 3.52 -21.78 -22.86
CA PRO A 9 3.76 -20.80 -21.82
C PRO A 9 4.98 -19.97 -22.21
N GLU A 10 4.78 -18.67 -22.37
CA GLU A 10 5.87 -17.70 -22.60
C GLU A 10 6.92 -17.80 -21.50
N LYS A 11 7.98 -18.52 -21.73
CA LYS A 11 9.22 -18.59 -20.94
C LYS A 11 10.05 -17.29 -21.01
N GLY A 12 9.43 -16.13 -21.14
CA GLY A 12 10.16 -14.88 -21.42
C GLY A 12 10.02 -13.75 -20.41
N ARG A 13 9.17 -13.89 -19.38
CA ARG A 13 8.88 -12.73 -18.49
C ARG A 13 9.64 -12.68 -17.18
N ALA A 14 10.32 -13.74 -16.78
CA ALA A 14 11.07 -13.81 -15.51
C ALA A 14 12.49 -13.21 -15.59
N GLU A 15 13.09 -13.10 -16.78
CA GLU A 15 14.52 -12.81 -16.95
C GLU A 15 14.86 -11.33 -17.24
N ARG A 16 13.84 -10.44 -17.31
CA ARG A 16 14.06 -8.99 -17.51
C ARG A 16 14.34 -8.21 -16.22
N ARG A 17 14.33 -8.86 -15.06
CA ARG A 17 14.61 -8.21 -13.78
C ARG A 17 16.05 -8.44 -13.36
N SER A 18 16.94 -7.56 -13.80
CA SER A 18 18.39 -7.66 -13.53
C SER A 18 18.81 -7.24 -12.12
N SER A 19 17.89 -6.78 -11.27
CA SER A 19 18.22 -6.42 -9.89
C SER A 19 17.25 -7.03 -8.87
N ARG A 20 17.79 -7.49 -7.74
CA ARG A 20 17.00 -8.00 -6.61
C ARG A 20 16.15 -6.88 -6.02
N ARG A 21 14.84 -7.07 -5.97
CA ARG A 21 13.92 -6.22 -5.23
C ARG A 21 13.80 -6.73 -3.81
N ARG A 22 13.84 -5.83 -2.85
CA ARG A 22 13.59 -6.12 -1.44
C ARG A 22 12.46 -5.22 -0.97
N LYS A 23 11.46 -5.80 -0.32
CA LYS A 23 10.33 -5.07 0.25
C LYS A 23 10.80 -4.31 1.48
N LEU A 24 10.53 -3.02 1.53
CA LEU A 24 10.85 -2.16 2.67
C LEU A 24 9.78 -1.09 2.84
N ARG A 25 9.74 -0.50 4.00
CA ARG A 25 8.89 0.66 4.28
C ARG A 25 9.78 1.79 4.74
N LEU A 26 10.08 2.73 3.87
CA LEU A 26 10.83 3.94 4.17
C LEU A 26 9.94 5.15 3.94
N GLU A 27 10.05 6.13 4.82
CA GLU A 27 9.51 7.45 4.56
C GLU A 27 10.59 8.24 3.82
N ALA A 28 10.29 8.68 2.60
CA ALA A 28 11.13 9.59 1.84
C ALA A 28 10.52 10.99 1.88
N SER A 29 11.37 12.00 1.93
CA SER A 29 10.93 13.40 1.85
C SER A 29 11.10 13.89 0.42
N PRO A 30 10.08 14.49 -0.20
CA PRO A 30 10.24 15.17 -1.47
C PRO A 30 11.08 16.45 -1.26
N GLU A 31 12.04 16.70 -2.14
CA GLU A 31 13.00 17.81 -2.03
C GLU A 31 12.38 19.16 -2.43
N ALA A 32 11.26 19.15 -3.12
CA ALA A 32 10.57 20.38 -3.55
C ALA A 32 9.04 20.23 -3.48
N ALA A 33 8.42 21.19 -2.80
CA ALA A 33 7.02 21.64 -2.92
C ALA A 33 5.86 20.64 -2.70
N PHE A 34 6.10 19.36 -2.55
CA PHE A 34 5.05 18.41 -2.17
C PHE A 34 5.12 18.16 -0.67
N GLU A 35 4.23 18.79 0.10
CA GLU A 35 4.04 18.52 1.53
C GLU A 35 3.52 17.09 1.83
N SER A 36 3.45 16.25 0.81
CA SER A 36 2.87 14.90 0.91
C SER A 36 3.95 13.89 1.28
N ARG A 37 3.77 13.27 2.43
CA ARG A 37 4.55 12.11 2.87
C ARG A 37 4.47 11.01 1.80
N VAL A 38 5.61 10.50 1.38
CA VAL A 38 5.70 9.34 0.49
C VAL A 38 6.27 8.15 1.25
N VAL A 39 5.73 6.97 0.99
CA VAL A 39 6.19 5.72 1.58
C VAL A 39 6.79 4.85 0.48
N VAL A 40 8.05 4.45 0.66
CA VAL A 40 8.72 3.54 -0.27
C VAL A 40 8.50 2.10 0.19
N HIS A 41 7.85 1.28 -0.64
CA HIS A 41 7.53 -0.12 -0.36
C HIS A 41 8.55 -1.12 -0.90
N ASP A 42 9.23 -0.75 -1.98
CA ASP A 42 10.20 -1.60 -2.65
C ASP A 42 11.30 -0.73 -3.24
N LEU A 43 12.54 -1.09 -3.01
CA LEU A 43 13.71 -0.35 -3.47
C LEU A 43 14.69 -1.29 -4.16
N SER A 44 15.21 -0.85 -5.28
CA SER A 44 16.29 -1.50 -6.02
C SER A 44 17.29 -0.45 -6.51
N GLU A 45 18.39 -0.86 -7.07
CA GLU A 45 19.36 0.07 -7.66
C GLU A 45 18.77 0.93 -8.80
N ARG A 46 17.75 0.44 -9.51
CA ARG A 46 17.22 1.09 -10.72
C ARG A 46 15.85 1.72 -10.56
N GLY A 47 15.17 1.46 -9.47
CA GLY A 47 13.82 2.00 -9.26
C GLY A 47 13.23 1.61 -7.92
N MET A 48 12.03 2.12 -7.70
CA MET A 48 11.29 1.91 -6.46
C MET A 48 9.80 1.81 -6.71
N LEU A 49 9.09 1.26 -5.72
CA LEU A 49 7.65 1.35 -5.57
C LEU A 49 7.36 2.32 -4.45
N LEU A 50 6.66 3.41 -4.73
CA LEU A 50 6.22 4.36 -3.72
C LEU A 50 4.70 4.39 -3.61
N GLU A 51 4.23 4.79 -2.43
CA GLU A 51 2.84 5.12 -2.15
C GLU A 51 2.75 6.60 -1.79
N SER A 52 1.79 7.31 -2.37
CA SER A 52 1.51 8.71 -2.10
C SER A 52 0.02 9.00 -2.21
N ALA A 53 -0.47 9.92 -1.39
CA ALA A 53 -1.81 10.48 -1.53
C ALA A 53 -1.89 11.58 -2.61
N ALA A 54 -0.74 12.06 -3.10
CA ALA A 54 -0.69 13.07 -4.13
C ALA A 54 -1.06 12.49 -5.51
N SER A 55 -1.71 13.30 -6.33
CA SER A 55 -1.95 12.95 -7.73
C SER A 55 -0.68 13.23 -8.53
N ILE A 56 0.01 12.18 -8.94
CA ILE A 56 1.24 12.26 -9.71
C ILE A 56 1.01 11.58 -11.07
N SER A 57 1.47 12.19 -12.14
CA SER A 57 1.27 11.69 -13.50
C SER A 57 2.40 10.78 -13.96
N VAL A 58 2.09 9.80 -14.81
CA VAL A 58 3.11 8.99 -15.49
C VAL A 58 3.96 9.90 -16.39
N GLY A 59 5.28 9.77 -16.31
CA GLY A 59 6.26 10.63 -16.99
C GLY A 59 6.74 11.80 -16.13
N GLU A 60 6.09 12.09 -15.02
CA GLU A 60 6.51 13.13 -14.08
C GLU A 60 7.78 12.70 -13.33
N THR A 61 8.65 13.67 -13.04
CA THR A 61 9.93 13.46 -12.38
C THR A 61 9.86 13.96 -10.94
N LEU A 62 10.33 13.16 -10.00
CA LEU A 62 10.40 13.46 -8.58
C LEU A 62 11.84 13.51 -8.12
N ASP A 63 12.18 14.54 -7.36
CA ASP A 63 13.41 14.62 -6.58
C ASP A 63 13.10 14.16 -5.15
N LEU A 64 13.80 13.15 -4.68
CA LEU A 64 13.54 12.46 -3.41
C LEU A 64 14.81 12.34 -2.60
N VAL A 65 14.72 12.53 -1.29
CA VAL A 65 15.78 12.19 -0.35
C VAL A 65 15.48 10.82 0.23
N ILE A 66 16.29 9.82 -0.14
CA ILE A 66 16.15 8.46 0.36
C ILE A 66 17.17 8.29 1.49
N PRO A 67 16.74 7.87 2.70
CA PRO A 67 17.65 7.61 3.80
C PRO A 67 18.81 6.70 3.36
N GLU A 68 20.02 7.03 3.72
CA GLU A 68 21.28 6.33 3.38
C GLU A 68 21.68 6.36 1.89
N ALA A 69 20.76 6.70 0.98
CA ALA A 69 21.06 6.81 -0.45
C ALA A 69 21.21 8.27 -0.92
N GLY A 70 20.79 9.24 -0.10
CA GLY A 70 20.84 10.67 -0.43
C GLY A 70 19.76 11.08 -1.43
N SER A 71 20.00 12.22 -2.12
CA SER A 71 19.07 12.73 -3.12
C SER A 71 19.09 11.87 -4.38
N ALA A 72 17.91 11.51 -4.86
CA ALA A 72 17.71 10.72 -6.06
C ALA A 72 16.57 11.29 -6.91
N ARG A 73 16.80 11.38 -8.22
CA ARG A 73 15.78 11.75 -9.18
C ARG A 73 15.18 10.51 -9.81
N ALA A 74 13.84 10.44 -9.84
CA ALA A 74 13.13 9.32 -10.39
C ALA A 74 11.94 9.76 -11.24
N THR A 75 11.69 9.05 -12.32
CA THR A 75 10.56 9.27 -13.23
C THR A 75 9.48 8.23 -12.94
N ILE A 76 8.22 8.65 -12.85
CA ILE A 76 7.06 7.77 -12.74
C ILE A 76 6.88 7.00 -14.04
N VAL A 77 6.92 5.68 -13.99
CA VAL A 77 6.76 4.82 -15.19
C VAL A 77 5.40 4.14 -15.26
N TRP A 78 4.71 4.02 -14.13
CA TRP A 78 3.32 3.56 -14.07
C TRP A 78 2.68 3.98 -12.74
N ASN A 79 1.34 4.00 -12.69
CA ASN A 79 0.57 4.20 -11.46
C ASN A 79 -0.58 3.19 -11.36
N SER A 80 -1.03 2.92 -10.12
CA SER A 80 -2.20 2.11 -9.81
C SER A 80 -2.74 2.51 -8.44
N GLY A 81 -3.80 3.31 -8.43
CA GLY A 81 -4.33 3.90 -7.20
C GLY A 81 -3.26 4.77 -6.50
N PRO A 82 -2.98 4.53 -5.21
CA PRO A 82 -1.97 5.30 -4.48
C PRO A 82 -0.53 4.85 -4.75
N TYR A 83 -0.33 3.82 -5.58
CA TYR A 83 0.98 3.23 -5.85
C TYR A 83 1.57 3.69 -7.17
N PHE A 84 2.85 4.02 -7.15
CA PHE A 84 3.60 4.53 -8.29
C PHE A 84 4.89 3.73 -8.46
N GLY A 85 5.09 3.18 -9.65
CA GLY A 85 6.38 2.59 -10.02
C GLY A 85 7.29 3.65 -10.60
N CYS A 86 8.49 3.77 -10.04
CA CYS A 86 9.46 4.78 -10.39
C CYS A 86 10.75 4.16 -10.90
N ARG A 87 11.40 4.83 -11.84
CA ARG A 87 12.72 4.50 -12.34
C ARG A 87 13.68 5.64 -12.03
N PHE A 88 14.79 5.34 -11.41
CA PHE A 88 15.84 6.33 -11.17
C PHE A 88 16.54 6.74 -12.47
N ASP A 89 16.84 8.03 -12.59
CA ASP A 89 17.62 8.57 -13.71
C ASP A 89 19.07 8.05 -13.67
N LYS A 90 19.63 7.93 -12.45
CA LYS A 90 20.91 7.31 -12.19
C LYS A 90 20.72 6.15 -11.20
N PRO A 91 21.28 4.97 -11.47
CA PRO A 91 21.21 3.85 -10.54
C PRO A 91 21.80 4.23 -9.18
N LEU A 92 21.13 3.79 -8.11
CA LEU A 92 21.67 3.90 -6.76
C LEU A 92 22.81 2.89 -6.56
N ALA A 93 23.78 3.25 -5.70
CA ALA A 93 24.80 2.31 -5.30
C ALA A 93 24.17 1.13 -4.52
N GLY A 94 24.59 -0.09 -4.80
CA GLY A 94 24.08 -1.29 -4.11
C GLY A 94 24.31 -1.26 -2.60
N SER A 95 25.39 -0.62 -2.14
CA SER A 95 25.66 -0.36 -0.71
C SER A 95 24.61 0.57 -0.09
N ALA A 96 24.19 1.62 -0.79
CA ALA A 96 23.17 2.54 -0.33
C ALA A 96 21.79 1.87 -0.23
N VAL A 97 21.42 1.06 -1.21
CA VAL A 97 20.21 0.23 -1.17
C VAL A 97 20.24 -0.73 0.03
N SER A 98 21.39 -1.38 0.27
CA SER A 98 21.55 -2.28 1.41
C SER A 98 21.46 -1.55 2.75
N ALA A 99 22.06 -0.38 2.87
CA ALA A 99 21.99 0.44 4.08
C ALA A 99 20.58 0.94 4.36
N ALA A 100 19.86 1.41 3.34
CA ALA A 100 18.47 1.80 3.44
C ALA A 100 17.56 0.63 3.91
N LEU A 101 17.84 -0.58 3.42
CA LEU A 101 17.13 -1.80 3.83
C LEU A 101 17.38 -2.18 5.29
N LEU A 102 18.60 -1.99 5.80
CA LEU A 102 18.96 -2.28 7.19
C LEU A 102 18.28 -1.33 8.18
N ARG A 103 18.04 -0.09 7.79
CA ARG A 103 17.34 0.91 8.60
C ARG A 103 15.82 0.83 8.51
N SER A 104 15.31 0.16 7.50
CA SER A 104 13.87 -0.01 7.34
C SER A 104 13.36 -0.98 8.40
N PRO A 105 12.28 -0.64 9.13
CA PRO A 105 11.62 -1.62 9.97
C PRO A 105 11.19 -2.81 9.10
N PRO A 106 11.24 -4.04 9.62
CA PRO A 106 10.83 -5.22 8.87
C PRO A 106 9.40 -5.02 8.36
N SER A 107 9.24 -5.18 7.06
CA SER A 107 7.88 -5.17 6.48
C SER A 107 7.10 -6.36 7.07
N PRO A 108 5.87 -6.15 7.56
CA PRO A 108 5.10 -7.26 8.11
C PRO A 108 4.99 -8.36 7.05
N SER A 109 5.19 -9.59 7.47
CA SER A 109 5.05 -10.77 6.62
C SER A 109 3.64 -10.84 6.03
N ASP A 110 3.46 -11.53 4.92
CA ASP A 110 2.13 -11.72 4.34
C ASP A 110 1.15 -12.39 5.33
N GLU A 111 1.67 -13.24 6.23
CA GLU A 111 0.88 -13.86 7.30
C GLU A 111 0.50 -12.86 8.40
N GLU A 112 1.38 -11.95 8.77
CA GLU A 112 1.07 -10.87 9.72
C GLU A 112 0.03 -9.90 9.15
N ARG A 113 0.13 -9.58 7.86
CA ARG A 113 -0.88 -8.77 7.15
C ARG A 113 -2.24 -9.45 7.12
N LYS A 114 -2.28 -10.73 6.75
CA LYS A 114 -3.50 -11.52 6.78
C LYS A 114 -4.11 -11.55 8.17
N ARG A 115 -3.31 -11.83 9.20
CA ARG A 115 -3.77 -11.84 10.59
C ARG A 115 -4.33 -10.49 11.01
N ALA A 116 -3.68 -9.37 10.64
CA ALA A 116 -4.19 -8.03 10.92
C ALA A 116 -5.54 -7.77 10.24
N ILE A 117 -5.71 -8.19 8.98
CA ILE A 117 -6.97 -8.10 8.26
C ILE A 117 -8.07 -8.93 8.95
N TYR A 118 -7.78 -10.18 9.30
CA TYR A 118 -8.74 -11.04 10.01
C TYR A 118 -9.17 -10.43 11.35
N ASN A 119 -8.23 -9.88 12.12
CA ASN A 119 -8.55 -9.21 13.37
C ASN A 119 -9.43 -7.97 13.17
N ALA A 120 -9.10 -7.14 12.20
CA ALA A 120 -9.90 -5.95 11.87
C ALA A 120 -11.33 -6.32 11.43
N VAL A 121 -11.49 -7.37 10.63
CA VAL A 121 -12.81 -7.88 10.22
C VAL A 121 -13.59 -8.40 11.44
N ALA A 122 -12.94 -9.13 12.34
CA ALA A 122 -13.58 -9.61 13.56
C ALA A 122 -14.05 -8.48 14.49
N GLU A 123 -13.24 -7.42 14.61
CA GLU A 123 -13.62 -6.22 15.36
C GLU A 123 -14.82 -5.50 14.73
N LEU A 124 -14.82 -5.35 13.40
CA LEU A 124 -15.98 -4.76 12.67
C LEU A 124 -17.26 -5.57 12.89
N HIS A 125 -17.19 -6.90 12.84
CA HIS A 125 -18.36 -7.75 13.13
C HIS A 125 -18.82 -7.63 14.58
N SER A 126 -17.90 -7.43 15.53
CA SER A 126 -18.23 -7.20 16.93
C SER A 126 -18.96 -5.88 17.12
N LEU A 127 -18.45 -4.81 16.50
CA LEU A 127 -19.07 -3.49 16.52
C LEU A 127 -20.46 -3.50 15.88
N ALA A 128 -20.63 -4.17 14.74
CA ALA A 128 -21.93 -4.30 14.08
C ALA A 128 -22.96 -4.95 15.01
N ARG A 129 -22.63 -6.05 15.68
CA ARG A 129 -23.50 -6.69 16.66
C ARG A 129 -23.86 -5.79 17.83
N THR A 130 -22.91 -4.98 18.31
CA THR A 130 -23.17 -4.02 19.39
C THR A 130 -24.14 -2.93 18.94
N VAL A 131 -24.01 -2.44 17.72
CA VAL A 131 -24.94 -1.46 17.14
C VAL A 131 -26.35 -2.06 17.02
N GLU A 132 -26.48 -3.29 16.50
CA GLU A 132 -27.79 -3.99 16.44
C GLU A 132 -28.43 -4.12 17.82
N GLN A 133 -27.67 -4.54 18.84
CA GLN A 133 -28.18 -4.64 20.22
C GLN A 133 -28.67 -3.30 20.78
N ILE A 134 -27.93 -2.23 20.51
CA ILE A 134 -28.32 -0.88 20.95
C ILE A 134 -29.61 -0.45 20.23
N THR A 135 -29.69 -0.72 18.93
CA THR A 135 -30.90 -0.40 18.13
C THR A 135 -32.14 -1.10 18.68
N ASP A 136 -32.05 -2.41 18.93
CA ASP A 136 -33.12 -3.21 19.50
C ASP A 136 -33.51 -2.70 20.91
N GLN A 137 -32.55 -2.25 21.69
CA GLN A 137 -32.80 -1.68 23.01
C GLN A 137 -33.57 -0.36 22.93
N VAL A 138 -33.17 0.51 22.01
CA VAL A 138 -33.82 1.80 21.77
C VAL A 138 -35.25 1.59 21.28
N GLU A 139 -35.49 0.68 20.34
CA GLU A 139 -36.84 0.37 19.84
C GLU A 139 -37.74 -0.12 20.96
N ARG A 140 -37.28 -1.07 21.79
CA ARG A 140 -38.05 -1.55 22.95
C ARG A 140 -38.40 -0.42 23.93
N THR A 141 -37.45 0.46 24.19
CA THR A 141 -37.66 1.60 25.09
C THR A 141 -38.73 2.57 24.53
N ILE A 142 -38.68 2.84 23.22
CA ILE A 142 -39.65 3.67 22.53
C ILE A 142 -41.06 3.05 22.62
N ASP A 143 -41.18 1.75 22.39
CA ASP A 143 -42.44 1.02 22.46
C ASP A 143 -43.03 1.05 23.87
N GLU A 144 -42.22 0.88 24.90
CA GLU A 144 -42.62 0.99 26.30
C GLU A 144 -43.15 2.40 26.63
N ILE A 145 -42.47 3.43 26.19
CA ILE A 145 -42.90 4.83 26.40
C ILE A 145 -44.24 5.08 25.70
N ASN A 146 -44.35 4.65 24.45
CA ASN A 146 -45.59 4.80 23.68
C ASN A 146 -46.79 4.02 24.27
N ALA A 147 -46.52 2.83 24.83
CA ALA A 147 -47.53 2.03 25.50
C ALA A 147 -48.02 2.67 26.82
N ARG A 148 -47.15 3.34 27.58
CA ARG A 148 -47.52 4.11 28.77
C ARG A 148 -48.41 5.31 28.43
N ARG A 149 -47.99 6.07 27.38
CA ARG A 149 -48.71 7.27 26.93
C ARG A 149 -50.13 7.02 26.40
N ARG A 150 -50.47 5.79 26.03
CA ARG A 150 -51.81 5.39 25.56
C ARG A 150 -52.74 4.94 26.69
N ARG A 151 -52.23 4.80 27.92
CA ARG A 151 -52.99 4.35 29.09
C ARG A 151 -53.43 5.51 30.01
N ASP A 152 -52.83 6.66 29.85
CA ASP A 152 -53.19 7.93 30.50
C ASP A 152 -54.09 8.77 29.57
#